data_2831722c62252a3a54a92aeecd5e88a4
#
_entry.id   2831722c62252a3a54a92aeecd5e88a4
#
_cell.length_a   1.000
_cell.length_b   1.000
_cell.length_c   1.000
_cell.angle_alpha   90.00
_cell.angle_beta   90.00
_cell.angle_gamma   90.00
#
_symmetry.space_group_name_H-M   'P 1'
#
loop_
_entity.id
_entity.type
_entity.pdbx_description
1 polymer ?
#
loop_
_entity_poly.entity_id
_entity_poly.type
_entity_poly.pdbx_seq_one_letter_code
_entity_poly.pdbx_strand_id
1 'polypeptide(L)'
;MKLALITDTHWGVRNDSITFLDYFTKFYREVFFPYLDKHGIDTVVHLGDIVDRRKFINYVTLNRFKDEWIFELEKRGIDFHVIVGNHDVPYRNTNEINAMKELFSTIDASEKMSYYYEPKTVNFDGCDILLMPWINNANYKDSIQAMNDSPAQVCFGHFEIEGFEMMRGVKNDHGLKTDIFSQFDTVYSGHFHHKSTRGNITYLGSPYEMTWSDYNDPRGFHIFDTDTRELEFIQNPYRMFHKVVYNDEGKAVEEYKKMDFEMYRDTYVKVIVQNKTNPYAFDLFLDNLYKSDPINVSIVDDNKHLDKQPDEEIFSEAEDTMTILSKYVSNMEFQGDSAKLNVLLRDLYQEAVHLEL
;
A
#
# COMPACT_ATOMS: atom_id res chain seq x y z
N MET A 1 -16.34 16.58 14.43
CA MET A 1 -15.09 17.03 13.76
C MET A 1 -14.73 16.17 12.57
N LYS A 2 -13.75 16.56 11.73
CA LYS A 2 -13.28 15.74 10.60
C LYS A 2 -11.87 15.21 10.85
N LEU A 3 -11.68 13.91 10.64
CA LEU A 3 -10.40 13.23 10.75
C LEU A 3 -9.90 12.85 9.36
N ALA A 4 -8.66 13.15 9.02
CA ALA A 4 -8.03 12.58 7.84
C ALA A 4 -7.47 11.20 8.17
N LEU A 5 -7.94 10.18 7.47
CA LEU A 5 -7.48 8.79 7.62
C LEU A 5 -6.54 8.43 6.48
N ILE A 6 -5.36 7.95 6.81
CA ILE A 6 -4.36 7.46 5.86
C ILE A 6 -3.72 6.19 6.42
N THR A 7 -3.22 5.32 5.57
CA THR A 7 -2.61 4.04 5.99
C THR A 7 -1.61 3.55 4.96
N ASP A 8 -0.76 2.60 5.33
CA ASP A 8 0.13 1.87 4.41
C ASP A 8 0.96 2.82 3.54
N THR A 9 1.63 3.79 4.19
CA THR A 9 2.47 4.79 3.51
C THR A 9 3.84 4.27 3.14
N HIS A 10 4.32 3.20 3.76
CA HIS A 10 5.51 2.43 3.43
C HIS A 10 6.73 3.27 3.04
N TRP A 11 7.13 4.21 3.91
CA TRP A 11 8.35 4.98 3.69
C TRP A 11 9.56 4.06 3.53
N GLY A 12 10.23 4.14 2.39
CA GLY A 12 11.36 3.28 2.03
C GLY A 12 11.01 2.10 1.13
N VAL A 13 9.79 2.05 0.60
CA VAL A 13 9.36 1.02 -0.36
C VAL A 13 10.30 0.93 -1.58
N ARG A 14 10.33 -0.21 -2.23
CA ARG A 14 11.19 -0.47 -3.39
C ARG A 14 12.66 -0.26 -3.09
N ASN A 15 13.10 -0.78 -1.93
CA ASN A 15 14.48 -0.72 -1.52
C ASN A 15 15.01 0.72 -1.39
N ASP A 16 14.22 1.61 -0.76
CA ASP A 16 14.49 3.04 -0.59
C ASP A 16 14.65 3.79 -1.93
N SER A 17 13.86 3.45 -2.92
CA SER A 17 13.89 4.07 -4.23
C SER A 17 13.59 5.57 -4.15
N ILE A 18 14.53 6.39 -4.60
CA ILE A 18 14.39 7.85 -4.64
C ILE A 18 13.20 8.25 -5.52
N THR A 19 12.99 7.55 -6.63
CA THR A 19 11.86 7.77 -7.53
C THR A 19 10.51 7.63 -6.81
N PHE A 20 10.35 6.58 -6.00
CA PHE A 20 9.13 6.40 -5.20
C PHE A 20 9.03 7.44 -4.08
N LEU A 21 10.13 7.79 -3.43
CA LEU A 21 10.14 8.88 -2.44
C LEU A 21 9.70 10.21 -3.05
N ASP A 22 10.17 10.55 -4.24
CA ASP A 22 9.78 11.78 -4.94
C ASP A 22 8.30 11.76 -5.34
N TYR A 23 7.80 10.61 -5.82
CA TYR A 23 6.40 10.41 -6.14
C TYR A 23 5.49 10.55 -4.91
N PHE A 24 5.86 9.95 -3.78
CA PHE A 24 5.10 10.08 -2.52
C PHE A 24 5.13 11.52 -1.99
N THR A 25 6.29 12.15 -2.01
CA THR A 25 6.46 13.55 -1.60
C THR A 25 5.58 14.49 -2.43
N LYS A 26 5.51 14.25 -3.75
CA LYS A 26 4.62 15.01 -4.63
C LYS A 26 3.16 14.90 -4.19
N PHE A 27 2.68 13.69 -3.87
CA PHE A 27 1.32 13.50 -3.34
C PHE A 27 1.09 14.30 -2.05
N TYR A 28 2.03 14.25 -1.09
CA TYR A 28 1.88 15.00 0.16
C TYR A 28 1.86 16.50 -0.06
N ARG A 29 2.76 17.03 -0.87
CA ARG A 29 2.91 18.47 -1.12
C ARG A 29 1.77 19.06 -1.95
N GLU A 30 1.25 18.33 -2.92
CA GLU A 30 0.32 18.86 -3.91
C GLU A 30 -1.12 18.41 -3.69
N VAL A 31 -1.37 17.34 -2.90
CA VAL A 31 -2.72 16.80 -2.68
C VAL A 31 -3.07 16.76 -1.21
N PHE A 32 -2.34 15.99 -0.40
CA PHE A 32 -2.72 15.68 0.97
C PHE A 32 -2.74 16.94 1.85
N PHE A 33 -1.61 17.58 2.06
CA PHE A 33 -1.54 18.76 2.93
C PHE A 33 -2.37 19.96 2.41
N PRO A 34 -2.36 20.28 1.10
CA PRO A 34 -3.25 21.32 0.59
C PRO A 34 -4.75 21.04 0.80
N TYR A 35 -5.15 19.76 0.76
CA TYR A 35 -6.53 19.39 1.07
C TYR A 35 -6.87 19.67 2.55
N LEU A 36 -5.97 19.26 3.48
CA LEU A 36 -6.15 19.53 4.91
C LEU A 36 -6.24 21.04 5.18
N ASP A 37 -5.31 21.81 4.63
CA ASP A 37 -5.25 23.27 4.78
C ASP A 37 -6.55 23.92 4.27
N LYS A 38 -7.02 23.52 3.09
CA LYS A 38 -8.24 24.07 2.46
C LYS A 38 -9.50 23.80 3.27
N HIS A 39 -9.57 22.62 3.90
CA HIS A 39 -10.78 22.18 4.61
C HIS A 39 -10.69 22.36 6.13
N GLY A 40 -9.58 22.92 6.64
CA GLY A 40 -9.36 23.18 8.07
C GLY A 40 -9.33 21.90 8.89
N ILE A 41 -8.74 20.82 8.34
CA ILE A 41 -8.61 19.52 9.03
C ILE A 41 -7.30 19.55 9.81
N ASP A 42 -7.39 19.43 11.12
CA ASP A 42 -6.29 19.55 12.06
C ASP A 42 -5.95 18.23 12.77
N THR A 43 -6.58 17.13 12.39
CA THR A 43 -6.35 15.82 12.99
C THR A 43 -6.16 14.76 11.91
N VAL A 44 -5.05 14.02 12.01
CA VAL A 44 -4.70 12.92 11.11
C VAL A 44 -4.58 11.63 11.91
N VAL A 45 -5.23 10.56 11.45
CA VAL A 45 -5.09 9.22 12.02
C VAL A 45 -4.49 8.29 10.96
N HIS A 46 -3.32 7.73 11.26
CA HIS A 46 -2.61 6.77 10.43
C HIS A 46 -2.84 5.35 10.93
N LEU A 47 -3.37 4.49 10.07
CA LEU A 47 -3.80 3.15 10.45
C LEU A 47 -2.69 2.08 10.29
N GLY A 48 -1.43 2.45 10.49
CA GLY A 48 -0.29 1.51 10.51
C GLY A 48 0.47 1.40 9.18
N ASP A 49 1.58 0.69 9.23
CA ASP A 49 2.54 0.51 8.12
C ASP A 49 3.07 1.85 7.58
N ILE A 50 3.62 2.66 8.49
CA ILE A 50 4.30 3.91 8.13
C ILE A 50 5.59 3.60 7.38
N VAL A 51 6.42 2.68 7.90
CA VAL A 51 7.69 2.30 7.28
C VAL A 51 7.56 0.98 6.51
N ASP A 52 8.35 0.84 5.45
CA ASP A 52 8.32 -0.38 4.63
C ASP A 52 9.12 -1.53 5.27
N ARG A 53 10.28 -1.20 5.84
CA ARG A 53 11.19 -2.21 6.37
C ARG A 53 11.11 -2.32 7.89
N ARG A 54 10.92 -3.55 8.35
CA ARG A 54 10.70 -3.86 9.76
C ARG A 54 11.89 -3.57 10.68
N LYS A 55 13.14 -3.76 10.20
CA LYS A 55 14.32 -3.78 11.07
C LYS A 55 15.21 -2.55 10.97
N PHE A 56 15.12 -1.77 9.91
CA PHE A 56 15.97 -0.61 9.68
C PHE A 56 15.31 0.39 8.73
N ILE A 57 15.74 1.61 8.79
CA ILE A 57 15.36 2.67 7.85
C ILE A 57 16.63 3.28 7.24
N ASN A 58 16.61 3.55 5.94
CA ASN A 58 17.68 4.26 5.26
C ASN A 58 17.70 5.73 5.72
N TYR A 59 18.87 6.31 5.92
CA TYR A 59 18.99 7.70 6.39
C TYR A 59 18.41 8.74 5.42
N VAL A 60 18.43 8.48 4.11
CA VAL A 60 17.77 9.35 3.12
C VAL A 60 16.26 9.29 3.28
N THR A 61 15.71 8.08 3.42
CA THR A 61 14.29 7.87 3.68
C THR A 61 13.87 8.52 5.00
N LEU A 62 14.66 8.33 6.07
CA LEU A 62 14.38 8.94 7.37
C LEU A 62 14.39 10.47 7.31
N ASN A 63 15.37 11.05 6.62
CA ASN A 63 15.43 12.51 6.46
C ASN A 63 14.21 13.02 5.68
N ARG A 64 13.85 12.38 4.56
CA ARG A 64 12.66 12.73 3.79
C ARG A 64 11.38 12.56 4.61
N PHE A 65 11.24 11.48 5.37
CA PHE A 65 10.11 11.27 6.27
C PHE A 65 9.96 12.40 7.29
N LYS A 66 11.09 12.84 7.89
CA LYS A 66 11.08 13.98 8.82
C LYS A 66 10.65 15.27 8.14
N ASP A 67 11.29 15.60 7.02
CA ASP A 67 11.09 16.89 6.34
C ASP A 67 9.68 16.98 5.71
N GLU A 68 9.21 15.91 5.06
CA GLU A 68 8.02 15.93 4.22
C GLU A 68 6.74 15.47 4.94
N TRP A 69 6.91 14.84 6.10
CA TRP A 69 5.78 14.34 6.87
C TRP A 69 5.74 14.95 8.27
N ILE A 70 6.71 14.65 9.12
CA ILE A 70 6.69 15.05 10.52
C ILE A 70 6.69 16.57 10.68
N PHE A 71 7.65 17.28 10.07
CA PHE A 71 7.75 18.74 10.19
C PHE A 71 6.60 19.47 9.50
N GLU A 72 6.02 18.89 8.43
CA GLU A 72 4.85 19.47 7.79
C GLU A 72 3.57 19.31 8.66
N LEU A 73 3.43 18.22 9.42
CA LEU A 73 2.39 18.06 10.45
C LEU A 73 2.57 19.07 11.59
N GLU A 74 3.78 19.17 12.15
CA GLU A 74 4.11 20.12 13.23
C GLU A 74 3.88 21.56 12.83
N LYS A 75 4.35 21.97 11.66
CA LYS A 75 4.20 23.32 11.10
C LYS A 75 2.73 23.76 11.00
N ARG A 76 1.83 22.81 10.72
CA ARG A 76 0.38 23.04 10.65
C ARG A 76 -0.30 22.89 12.00
N GLY A 77 0.41 22.43 13.03
CA GLY A 77 -0.16 22.15 14.34
C GLY A 77 -1.18 21.02 14.31
N ILE A 78 -1.00 20.03 13.42
CA ILE A 78 -1.88 18.88 13.27
C ILE A 78 -1.68 17.90 14.43
N ASP A 79 -2.80 17.46 15.03
CA ASP A 79 -2.82 16.35 15.96
C ASP A 79 -2.68 15.04 15.18
N PHE A 80 -1.55 14.35 15.38
CA PHE A 80 -1.21 13.12 14.66
C PHE A 80 -1.33 11.91 15.57
N HIS A 81 -2.20 10.99 15.18
CA HIS A 81 -2.41 9.71 15.83
C HIS A 81 -1.99 8.58 14.90
N VAL A 82 -1.17 7.65 15.38
CA VAL A 82 -0.74 6.51 14.57
C VAL A 82 -0.85 5.21 15.35
N ILE A 83 -1.46 4.19 14.75
CA ILE A 83 -1.43 2.83 15.25
C ILE A 83 -0.29 2.06 14.59
N VAL A 84 0.31 1.13 15.32
CA VAL A 84 1.42 0.32 14.83
C VAL A 84 0.89 -0.77 13.91
N GLY A 85 1.42 -0.85 12.69
CA GLY A 85 1.16 -1.91 11.70
C GLY A 85 2.20 -3.03 11.77
N ASN A 86 2.07 -4.03 10.89
CA ASN A 86 2.98 -5.19 10.89
C ASN A 86 4.36 -4.89 10.28
N HIS A 87 4.50 -3.85 9.45
CA HIS A 87 5.79 -3.37 8.97
C HIS A 87 6.49 -2.44 9.96
N ASP A 88 5.76 -1.90 10.92
CA ASP A 88 6.32 -1.00 11.93
C ASP A 88 7.02 -1.75 13.08
N VAL A 89 6.97 -3.10 13.10
CA VAL A 89 7.56 -3.93 14.15
C VAL A 89 8.65 -4.86 13.60
N PRO A 90 9.83 -4.94 14.28
CA PRO A 90 10.92 -5.81 13.82
C PRO A 90 10.62 -7.31 14.01
N TYR A 91 9.74 -7.65 14.97
CA TYR A 91 9.39 -9.02 15.32
C TYR A 91 7.89 -9.26 15.15
N ARG A 92 7.53 -10.48 14.69
CA ARG A 92 6.13 -10.85 14.45
C ARG A 92 5.30 -11.12 15.71
N ASN A 93 5.93 -11.15 16.88
CA ASN A 93 5.32 -11.59 18.13
C ASN A 93 5.24 -10.51 19.21
N THR A 94 5.58 -9.27 18.92
CA THR A 94 5.46 -8.15 19.87
C THR A 94 5.34 -6.81 19.16
N ASN A 95 4.60 -5.89 19.77
CA ASN A 95 4.52 -4.49 19.34
C ASN A 95 5.32 -3.54 20.28
N GLU A 96 5.98 -4.05 21.30
CA GLU A 96 6.70 -3.23 22.30
C GLU A 96 7.88 -2.47 21.69
N ILE A 97 8.60 -3.13 20.77
CA ILE A 97 9.63 -2.49 19.95
C ILE A 97 8.99 -2.19 18.61
N ASN A 98 8.89 -0.93 18.26
CA ASN A 98 8.27 -0.50 17.04
C ASN A 98 8.91 0.77 16.48
N ALA A 99 8.78 0.98 15.18
CA ALA A 99 9.39 2.10 14.49
C ALA A 99 8.93 3.45 15.04
N MET A 100 7.67 3.57 15.47
CA MET A 100 7.13 4.83 15.97
C MET A 100 7.81 5.23 17.29
N LYS A 101 7.95 4.28 18.21
CA LYS A 101 8.63 4.52 19.49
C LYS A 101 10.08 4.93 19.29
N GLU A 102 10.80 4.23 18.40
CA GLU A 102 12.22 4.50 18.15
C GLU A 102 12.44 5.78 17.34
N LEU A 103 11.60 6.04 16.32
CA LEU A 103 11.73 7.23 15.48
C LEU A 103 11.26 8.50 16.20
N PHE A 104 10.09 8.47 16.88
CA PHE A 104 9.55 9.65 17.54
C PHE A 104 10.29 10.02 18.82
N SER A 105 10.90 9.06 19.52
CA SER A 105 11.75 9.35 20.68
C SER A 105 13.02 10.13 20.35
N THR A 106 13.48 10.07 19.10
CA THR A 106 14.68 10.77 18.59
C THR A 106 14.37 12.11 17.92
N ILE A 107 13.11 12.31 17.56
CA ILE A 107 12.59 13.59 17.10
C ILE A 107 12.05 14.26 18.37
N ASP A 108 12.37 15.52 18.61
CA ASP A 108 11.75 16.32 19.68
C ASP A 108 10.27 16.56 19.27
N ALA A 109 9.53 15.42 19.18
CA ALA A 109 8.18 15.37 18.64
C ALA A 109 7.27 16.17 19.57
N SER A 110 6.44 17.00 18.97
CA SER A 110 5.48 17.82 19.71
C SER A 110 4.52 16.95 20.52
N GLU A 111 3.95 17.52 21.59
CA GLU A 111 2.88 16.87 22.38
C GLU A 111 1.67 16.44 21.53
N LYS A 112 1.62 16.85 20.27
CA LYS A 112 0.58 16.53 19.28
C LYS A 112 0.79 15.22 18.50
N MET A 113 1.84 14.45 18.84
CA MET A 113 2.11 13.16 18.20
C MET A 113 1.86 12.02 19.18
N SER A 114 0.86 11.20 18.88
CA SER A 114 0.47 10.03 19.66
C SER A 114 0.64 8.75 18.86
N TYR A 115 1.29 7.73 19.42
CA TYR A 115 1.40 6.41 18.80
C TYR A 115 0.83 5.33 19.71
N TYR A 116 0.18 4.34 19.08
CA TYR A 116 -0.56 3.30 19.76
C TYR A 116 -0.04 1.92 19.35
N TYR A 117 0.62 1.23 20.26
CA TYR A 117 1.09 -0.14 20.08
C TYR A 117 0.28 -1.15 20.91
N GLU A 118 -0.64 -0.64 21.73
CA GLU A 118 -1.67 -1.36 22.49
C GLU A 118 -3.06 -0.80 22.15
N PRO A 119 -4.14 -1.59 22.32
CA PRO A 119 -5.50 -1.11 22.11
C PRO A 119 -5.82 0.12 22.97
N LYS A 120 -6.40 1.15 22.38
CA LYS A 120 -6.75 2.37 23.08
C LYS A 120 -8.03 2.99 22.52
N THR A 121 -9.02 3.24 23.38
CA THR A 121 -10.16 4.08 23.02
C THR A 121 -9.78 5.55 23.19
N VAL A 122 -9.97 6.33 22.13
CA VAL A 122 -9.71 7.78 22.06
C VAL A 122 -11.01 8.48 21.72
N ASN A 123 -11.30 9.55 22.43
CA ASN A 123 -12.46 10.38 22.16
C ASN A 123 -12.08 11.50 21.20
N PHE A 124 -12.71 11.53 20.02
CA PHE A 124 -12.57 12.58 19.02
C PHE A 124 -13.88 13.38 18.95
N ASP A 125 -13.94 14.48 19.70
CA ASP A 125 -15.07 15.41 19.75
C ASP A 125 -16.42 14.70 20.00
N GLY A 126 -16.46 13.87 21.05
CA GLY A 126 -17.64 13.11 21.45
C GLY A 126 -17.84 11.76 20.74
N CYS A 127 -17.02 11.42 19.77
CA CYS A 127 -17.00 10.11 19.13
C CYS A 127 -15.89 9.26 19.72
N ASP A 128 -16.24 8.21 20.46
CA ASP A 128 -15.28 7.23 20.95
C ASP A 128 -14.88 6.27 19.84
N ILE A 129 -13.58 6.21 19.56
CA ILE A 129 -13.00 5.34 18.52
C ILE A 129 -11.98 4.41 19.18
N LEU A 130 -12.14 3.10 19.00
CA LEU A 130 -11.14 2.12 19.40
C LEU A 130 -10.02 2.10 18.35
N LEU A 131 -8.81 2.50 18.74
CA LEU A 131 -7.59 2.37 17.95
C LEU A 131 -6.93 1.03 18.28
N MET A 132 -6.84 0.16 17.28
CA MET A 132 -6.38 -1.21 17.43
C MET A 132 -5.12 -1.45 16.58
N PRO A 133 -3.93 -1.56 17.18
CA PRO A 133 -2.69 -1.86 16.46
C PRO A 133 -2.67 -3.30 15.93
N TRP A 134 -1.61 -3.65 15.20
CA TRP A 134 -1.38 -4.98 14.68
C TRP A 134 -1.56 -6.06 15.74
N ILE A 135 -2.40 -7.04 15.43
CA ILE A 135 -2.67 -8.18 16.31
C ILE A 135 -1.71 -9.32 15.96
N ASN A 136 -0.92 -9.75 16.93
CA ASN A 136 0.02 -10.84 16.82
C ASN A 136 -0.27 -11.93 17.86
N ASN A 137 0.50 -13.03 17.86
CA ASN A 137 0.25 -14.15 18.76
C ASN A 137 0.36 -13.80 20.25
N ALA A 138 1.21 -12.84 20.62
CA ALA A 138 1.42 -12.48 22.02
C ALA A 138 0.26 -11.61 22.56
N ASN A 139 -0.24 -10.67 21.75
CA ASN A 139 -1.28 -9.73 22.16
C ASN A 139 -2.72 -10.16 21.76
N TYR A 140 -2.88 -11.29 21.08
CA TYR A 140 -4.18 -11.73 20.53
C TYR A 140 -5.30 -11.74 21.56
N LYS A 141 -5.06 -12.37 22.74
CA LYS A 141 -6.09 -12.50 23.78
C LYS A 141 -6.50 -11.14 24.34
N ASP A 142 -5.51 -10.30 24.63
CA ASP A 142 -5.75 -8.97 25.19
C ASP A 142 -6.42 -8.05 24.18
N SER A 143 -6.05 -8.17 22.90
CA SER A 143 -6.67 -7.44 21.79
C SER A 143 -8.17 -7.83 21.62
N ILE A 144 -8.48 -9.13 21.60
CA ILE A 144 -9.87 -9.59 21.52
C ILE A 144 -10.67 -9.16 22.76
N GLN A 145 -10.06 -9.22 23.95
CA GLN A 145 -10.72 -8.76 25.18
C GLN A 145 -10.98 -7.24 25.10
N ALA A 146 -10.00 -6.45 24.67
CA ALA A 146 -10.17 -5.00 24.51
C ALA A 146 -11.27 -4.64 23.49
N MET A 147 -11.38 -5.40 22.39
CA MET A 147 -12.49 -5.25 21.45
C MET A 147 -13.84 -5.52 22.12
N ASN A 148 -13.96 -6.65 22.83
CA ASN A 148 -15.21 -7.03 23.49
C ASN A 148 -15.67 -6.07 24.59
N ASP A 149 -14.71 -5.49 25.33
CA ASP A 149 -14.98 -4.59 26.45
C ASP A 149 -15.13 -3.12 26.03
N SER A 150 -14.81 -2.80 24.76
CA SER A 150 -14.86 -1.43 24.28
C SER A 150 -16.29 -0.91 24.14
N PRO A 151 -16.62 0.27 24.69
CA PRO A 151 -17.89 0.92 24.46
C PRO A 151 -17.99 1.62 23.08
N ALA A 152 -16.87 1.71 22.36
CA ALA A 152 -16.80 2.39 21.09
C ALA A 152 -17.61 1.66 20.01
N GLN A 153 -18.32 2.43 19.20
CA GLN A 153 -19.07 1.91 18.03
C GLN A 153 -18.24 1.97 16.75
N VAL A 154 -17.10 2.66 16.78
CA VAL A 154 -16.17 2.82 15.66
C VAL A 154 -14.84 2.20 16.04
N CYS A 155 -14.24 1.43 15.14
CA CYS A 155 -12.92 0.85 15.32
C CYS A 155 -12.01 1.18 14.13
N PHE A 156 -10.83 1.70 14.41
CA PHE A 156 -9.76 1.87 13.43
C PHE A 156 -8.65 0.88 13.77
N GLY A 157 -8.18 0.14 12.77
CA GLY A 157 -7.18 -0.88 13.05
C GLY A 157 -6.25 -1.17 11.88
N HIS A 158 -5.31 -2.09 12.14
CA HIS A 158 -4.44 -2.66 11.14
C HIS A 158 -4.60 -4.17 11.20
N PHE A 159 -5.53 -4.70 10.41
CA PHE A 159 -6.01 -6.07 10.55
C PHE A 159 -5.70 -6.91 9.32
N GLU A 160 -5.46 -8.21 9.55
CA GLU A 160 -5.50 -9.23 8.53
C GLU A 160 -6.81 -10.03 8.71
N ILE A 161 -7.77 -9.84 7.77
CA ILE A 161 -9.12 -10.42 7.88
C ILE A 161 -9.37 -11.37 6.71
N GLU A 162 -9.88 -12.57 7.05
CA GLU A 162 -10.25 -13.60 6.07
C GLU A 162 -11.39 -13.12 5.13
N GLY A 163 -11.23 -13.42 3.83
CA GLY A 163 -12.23 -13.19 2.79
C GLY A 163 -12.20 -11.82 2.13
N PHE A 164 -11.30 -10.91 2.55
CA PHE A 164 -11.06 -9.66 1.86
C PHE A 164 -10.02 -9.80 0.74
N GLU A 165 -10.04 -8.89 -0.22
CA GLU A 165 -9.05 -8.86 -1.30
C GLU A 165 -7.77 -8.15 -0.83
N MET A 166 -6.65 -8.87 -0.87
CA MET A 166 -5.31 -8.28 -0.64
C MET A 166 -4.89 -7.40 -1.82
N MET A 167 -5.24 -7.86 -3.02
CA MET A 167 -5.12 -7.14 -4.29
C MET A 167 -6.28 -7.56 -5.19
N ARG A 168 -6.52 -6.83 -6.27
CA ARG A 168 -7.65 -7.08 -7.16
C ARG A 168 -7.70 -8.54 -7.61
N GLY A 169 -8.79 -9.23 -7.27
CA GLY A 169 -9.07 -10.62 -7.63
C GLY A 169 -8.33 -11.67 -6.77
N VAL A 170 -7.52 -11.28 -5.79
CA VAL A 170 -6.81 -12.21 -4.89
C VAL A 170 -7.32 -12.02 -3.48
N LYS A 171 -8.08 -13.01 -2.99
CA LYS A 171 -8.64 -13.01 -1.64
C LYS A 171 -7.68 -13.63 -0.64
N ASN A 172 -7.67 -13.06 0.56
CA ASN A 172 -7.03 -13.65 1.73
C ASN A 172 -7.90 -14.80 2.28
N ASP A 173 -7.32 -15.96 2.52
CA ASP A 173 -8.00 -17.16 3.02
C ASP A 173 -7.69 -17.46 4.50
N HIS A 174 -6.99 -16.56 5.18
CA HIS A 174 -6.59 -16.68 6.59
C HIS A 174 -6.76 -15.36 7.34
N GLY A 175 -6.42 -15.34 8.62
CA GLY A 175 -6.52 -14.15 9.48
C GLY A 175 -7.73 -14.16 10.42
N LEU A 176 -8.14 -12.98 10.83
CA LEU A 176 -9.26 -12.79 11.76
C LEU A 176 -10.60 -13.04 11.05
N LYS A 177 -11.56 -13.62 11.77
CA LYS A 177 -12.92 -13.77 11.25
C LYS A 177 -13.70 -12.48 11.42
N THR A 178 -14.59 -12.20 10.48
CA THR A 178 -15.43 -10.99 10.49
C THR A 178 -16.36 -10.89 11.70
N ASP A 179 -16.72 -12.02 12.33
CA ASP A 179 -17.66 -12.07 13.44
C ASP A 179 -17.19 -11.29 14.67
N ILE A 180 -15.87 -11.20 14.89
CA ILE A 180 -15.31 -10.46 16.02
C ILE A 180 -15.53 -8.95 15.94
N PHE A 181 -15.87 -8.45 14.75
CA PHE A 181 -16.13 -7.03 14.50
C PHE A 181 -17.61 -6.66 14.53
N SER A 182 -18.50 -7.63 14.82
CA SER A 182 -19.96 -7.46 14.73
C SER A 182 -20.53 -6.43 15.70
N GLN A 183 -19.84 -6.11 16.77
CA GLN A 183 -20.26 -5.11 17.75
C GLN A 183 -20.04 -3.66 17.31
N PHE A 184 -19.16 -3.43 16.32
CA PHE A 184 -18.88 -2.09 15.81
C PHE A 184 -19.84 -1.74 14.68
N ASP A 185 -20.33 -0.51 14.64
CA ASP A 185 -21.11 0.01 13.52
C ASP A 185 -20.25 0.12 12.26
N THR A 186 -19.01 0.57 12.44
CA THR A 186 -18.02 0.71 11.36
C THR A 186 -16.61 0.35 11.83
N VAL A 187 -15.88 -0.34 10.94
CA VAL A 187 -14.47 -0.71 11.13
C VAL A 187 -13.68 -0.26 9.91
N TYR A 188 -12.63 0.53 10.13
CA TYR A 188 -11.70 0.93 9.07
C TYR A 188 -10.34 0.31 9.33
N SER A 189 -9.75 -0.30 8.30
CA SER A 189 -8.48 -1.02 8.43
C SER A 189 -7.47 -0.59 7.38
N GLY A 190 -6.19 -0.54 7.78
CA GLY A 190 -5.03 -0.67 6.91
C GLY A 190 -4.69 -2.13 6.63
N HIS A 191 -3.48 -2.40 6.18
CA HIS A 191 -2.86 -3.68 5.85
C HIS A 191 -3.06 -4.13 4.41
N PHE A 192 -4.29 -4.23 3.89
CA PHE A 192 -4.49 -4.52 2.49
C PHE A 192 -4.51 -3.23 1.67
N HIS A 193 -3.61 -3.16 0.66
CA HIS A 193 -3.44 -1.97 -0.14
C HIS A 193 -4.61 -1.72 -1.10
N HIS A 194 -5.43 -2.75 -1.39
CA HIS A 194 -6.63 -2.62 -2.20
C HIS A 194 -7.81 -2.13 -1.34
N LYS A 195 -8.47 -1.06 -1.79
CA LYS A 195 -9.65 -0.55 -1.11
C LYS A 195 -10.84 -1.50 -1.34
N SER A 196 -11.40 -2.03 -0.26
CA SER A 196 -12.53 -2.97 -0.32
C SER A 196 -13.44 -2.84 0.89
N THR A 197 -14.74 -3.11 0.69
CA THR A 197 -15.74 -3.05 1.77
C THR A 197 -16.56 -4.31 1.79
N ARG A 198 -16.77 -4.86 2.98
CA ARG A 198 -17.67 -5.98 3.21
C ARG A 198 -18.36 -5.85 4.57
N GLY A 199 -19.69 -5.75 4.57
CA GLY A 199 -20.46 -5.49 5.78
C GLY A 199 -20.10 -4.13 6.39
N ASN A 200 -19.76 -4.14 7.67
CA ASN A 200 -19.33 -2.95 8.42
C ASN A 200 -17.82 -2.69 8.36
N ILE A 201 -17.06 -3.48 7.61
CA ILE A 201 -15.60 -3.41 7.54
C ILE A 201 -15.15 -2.84 6.20
N THR A 202 -14.26 -1.83 6.23
CA THR A 202 -13.66 -1.22 5.04
C THR A 202 -12.15 -1.15 5.18
N TYR A 203 -11.43 -1.75 4.23
CA TYR A 203 -10.01 -1.49 4.01
C TYR A 203 -9.86 -0.18 3.24
N LEU A 204 -9.05 0.74 3.76
CA LEU A 204 -8.88 2.07 3.16
C LEU A 204 -7.99 2.02 1.92
N GLY A 205 -7.05 1.08 1.87
CA GLY A 205 -6.05 0.97 0.82
C GLY A 205 -4.93 2.00 0.94
N SER A 206 -3.81 1.72 0.26
CA SER A 206 -2.65 2.62 0.27
C SER A 206 -2.93 3.93 -0.48
N PRO A 207 -2.23 5.04 -0.12
CA PRO A 207 -2.53 6.36 -0.69
C PRO A 207 -2.00 6.54 -2.12
N TYR A 208 -1.14 5.65 -2.60
CA TYR A 208 -0.52 5.71 -3.91
C TYR A 208 -0.12 4.31 -4.42
N GLU A 209 0.23 4.23 -5.69
CA GLU A 209 0.68 2.99 -6.33
C GLU A 209 2.13 2.67 -5.91
N MET A 210 2.40 1.43 -5.51
CA MET A 210 3.72 0.93 -5.13
C MET A 210 4.20 -0.22 -6.01
N THR A 211 3.26 -0.93 -6.64
CA THR A 211 3.52 -2.12 -7.47
C THR A 211 2.64 -2.13 -8.72
N TRP A 212 2.98 -2.97 -9.70
CA TRP A 212 2.15 -3.17 -10.90
C TRP A 212 0.75 -3.73 -10.59
N SER A 213 0.57 -4.43 -9.47
CA SER A 213 -0.76 -4.88 -9.02
C SER A 213 -1.69 -3.72 -8.68
N ASP A 214 -1.13 -2.54 -8.39
CA ASP A 214 -1.87 -1.33 -8.07
C ASP A 214 -2.35 -0.56 -9.32
N TYR A 215 -1.91 -0.99 -10.51
CA TYR A 215 -2.30 -0.36 -11.75
C TYR A 215 -3.83 -0.27 -11.91
N ASN A 216 -4.30 0.93 -12.21
CA ASN A 216 -5.73 1.23 -12.40
C ASN A 216 -6.61 0.90 -11.17
N ASP A 217 -6.03 0.92 -9.97
CA ASP A 217 -6.73 0.82 -8.69
C ASP A 217 -6.75 2.21 -8.03
N PRO A 218 -7.94 2.77 -7.69
CA PRO A 218 -8.03 4.10 -7.12
C PRO A 218 -7.30 4.19 -5.78
N ARG A 219 -6.30 5.07 -5.70
CA ARG A 219 -5.49 5.33 -4.51
C ARG A 219 -5.82 6.69 -3.92
N GLY A 220 -5.58 6.89 -2.62
CA GLY A 220 -5.86 8.14 -1.96
C GLY A 220 -5.95 8.01 -0.45
N PHE A 221 -6.64 8.94 0.17
CA PHE A 221 -6.90 8.97 1.60
C PHE A 221 -8.39 9.24 1.87
N HIS A 222 -8.79 9.24 3.12
CA HIS A 222 -10.20 9.39 3.46
C HIS A 222 -10.40 10.49 4.49
N ILE A 223 -11.59 11.08 4.48
CA ILE A 223 -12.07 11.98 5.52
C ILE A 223 -13.22 11.31 6.24
N PHE A 224 -13.07 11.13 7.53
CA PHE A 224 -14.10 10.61 8.41
C PHE A 224 -14.71 11.75 9.22
N ASP A 225 -16.02 11.88 9.16
CA ASP A 225 -16.76 12.85 9.96
C ASP A 225 -17.28 12.18 11.24
N THR A 226 -16.85 12.66 12.41
CA THR A 226 -17.20 12.05 13.71
C THR A 226 -18.67 12.22 14.06
N ASP A 227 -19.36 13.23 13.53
CA ASP A 227 -20.76 13.53 13.84
C ASP A 227 -21.69 12.68 12.97
N THR A 228 -21.45 12.64 11.66
CA THR A 228 -22.29 11.90 10.70
C THR A 228 -21.84 10.46 10.51
N ARG A 229 -20.58 10.14 10.87
CA ARG A 229 -19.88 8.84 10.62
C ARG A 229 -19.73 8.50 9.14
N GLU A 230 -19.84 9.49 8.28
CA GLU A 230 -19.60 9.34 6.86
C GLU A 230 -18.10 9.28 6.56
N LEU A 231 -17.74 8.46 5.58
CA LEU A 231 -16.39 8.32 5.07
C LEU A 231 -16.34 8.81 3.63
N GLU A 232 -15.61 9.90 3.37
CA GLU A 232 -15.36 10.44 2.05
C GLU A 232 -13.99 9.98 1.53
N PHE A 233 -13.92 9.47 0.30
CA PHE A 233 -12.67 9.12 -0.35
C PHE A 233 -12.12 10.28 -1.17
N ILE A 234 -10.86 10.66 -0.92
CA ILE A 234 -10.14 11.70 -1.66
C ILE A 234 -9.10 11.02 -2.54
N GLN A 235 -9.34 11.03 -3.84
CA GLN A 235 -8.49 10.32 -4.79
C GLN A 235 -7.16 11.04 -5.01
N ASN A 236 -6.06 10.28 -5.00
CA ASN A 236 -4.77 10.70 -5.51
C ASN A 236 -4.83 10.75 -7.05
N PRO A 237 -4.61 11.91 -7.70
CA PRO A 237 -4.66 12.02 -9.15
C PRO A 237 -3.40 11.45 -9.83
N TYR A 238 -2.32 11.24 -9.08
CA TYR A 238 -1.04 10.78 -9.64
C TYR A 238 -1.01 9.27 -9.79
N ARG A 239 -0.36 8.80 -10.83
CA ARG A 239 -0.13 7.38 -11.12
C ARG A 239 1.34 7.14 -11.39
N MET A 240 1.84 6.00 -10.90
CA MET A 240 3.21 5.55 -11.14
C MET A 240 3.29 4.55 -12.30
N PHE A 241 2.21 3.80 -12.55
CA PHE A 241 2.18 2.73 -13.53
C PHE A 241 1.18 3.00 -14.64
N HIS A 242 1.64 2.87 -15.90
CA HIS A 242 0.81 3.10 -17.09
C HIS A 242 0.91 1.93 -18.07
N LYS A 243 -0.23 1.52 -18.62
CA LYS A 243 -0.30 0.61 -19.76
C LYS A 243 -0.73 1.36 -21.00
N VAL A 244 0.02 1.24 -22.08
CA VAL A 244 -0.23 1.89 -23.36
C VAL A 244 -0.38 0.82 -24.41
N VAL A 245 -1.49 0.83 -25.15
CA VAL A 245 -1.72 -0.12 -26.24
C VAL A 245 -1.18 0.47 -27.54
N TYR A 246 -0.24 -0.25 -28.16
CA TYR A 246 0.18 0.03 -29.51
C TYR A 246 -0.59 -0.86 -30.51
N ASN A 247 -1.21 -0.21 -31.47
CA ASN A 247 -1.90 -0.88 -32.59
C ASN A 247 -1.82 0.06 -33.80
N ASP A 248 -1.15 -0.36 -34.86
CA ASP A 248 -0.96 0.45 -36.09
C ASP A 248 -1.93 0.10 -37.22
N GLU A 249 -2.90 -0.77 -36.98
CA GLU A 249 -3.92 -1.12 -37.98
C GLU A 249 -4.76 0.11 -38.33
N GLY A 250 -4.72 0.49 -39.60
CA GLY A 250 -5.49 1.60 -40.14
C GLY A 250 -5.02 3.00 -39.72
N LYS A 251 -3.86 3.13 -39.08
CA LYS A 251 -3.31 4.40 -38.61
C LYS A 251 -2.20 4.92 -39.53
N ALA A 252 -2.20 6.24 -39.77
CA ALA A 252 -1.13 6.90 -40.49
C ALA A 252 0.09 7.17 -39.60
N VAL A 253 1.30 7.10 -40.14
CA VAL A 253 2.57 7.37 -39.43
C VAL A 253 2.58 8.76 -38.79
N GLU A 254 1.95 9.74 -39.41
CA GLU A 254 1.83 11.12 -38.95
C GLU A 254 1.07 11.25 -37.62
N GLU A 255 0.22 10.30 -37.26
CA GLU A 255 -0.51 10.30 -35.98
C GLU A 255 0.47 10.07 -34.83
N TYR A 256 1.44 9.17 -35.00
CA TYR A 256 2.45 8.87 -34.00
C TYR A 256 3.40 10.05 -33.73
N LYS A 257 3.64 10.91 -34.75
CA LYS A 257 4.45 12.13 -34.59
C LYS A 257 3.78 13.18 -33.67
N LYS A 258 2.44 13.13 -33.58
CA LYS A 258 1.63 14.13 -32.86
C LYS A 258 1.20 13.64 -31.48
N MET A 259 1.49 12.40 -31.11
CA MET A 259 1.15 11.85 -29.79
C MET A 259 1.90 12.60 -28.70
N ASP A 260 1.16 13.01 -27.68
CA ASP A 260 1.70 13.60 -26.46
C ASP A 260 1.89 12.50 -25.41
N PHE A 261 3.10 12.37 -24.92
CA PHE A 261 3.50 11.39 -23.93
C PHE A 261 3.96 12.04 -22.62
N GLU A 262 3.78 13.35 -22.44
CA GLU A 262 4.24 14.07 -21.24
C GLU A 262 3.69 13.48 -19.92
N MET A 263 2.49 12.89 -19.98
CA MET A 263 1.87 12.22 -18.83
C MET A 263 2.65 10.99 -18.33
N TYR A 264 3.60 10.48 -19.11
CA TYR A 264 4.41 9.31 -18.75
C TYR A 264 5.79 9.69 -18.18
N ARG A 265 6.08 10.98 -18.04
CA ARG A 265 7.29 11.47 -17.41
C ARG A 265 7.39 10.95 -15.98
N ASP A 266 8.59 10.47 -15.63
CA ASP A 266 8.89 9.92 -14.29
C ASP A 266 7.96 8.77 -13.85
N THR A 267 7.43 7.98 -14.80
CA THR A 267 6.55 6.83 -14.53
C THR A 267 7.07 5.53 -15.16
N TYR A 268 6.50 4.40 -14.76
CA TYR A 268 6.73 3.09 -15.37
C TYR A 268 5.68 2.84 -16.44
N VAL A 269 6.12 2.57 -17.67
CA VAL A 269 5.23 2.36 -18.81
C VAL A 269 5.36 0.95 -19.35
N LYS A 270 4.22 0.28 -19.54
CA LYS A 270 4.11 -1.01 -20.21
C LYS A 270 3.42 -0.81 -21.56
N VAL A 271 4.15 -1.05 -22.64
CA VAL A 271 3.61 -0.98 -24.01
C VAL A 271 3.10 -2.37 -24.39
N ILE A 272 1.79 -2.48 -24.61
CA ILE A 272 1.13 -3.71 -25.05
C ILE A 272 0.97 -3.63 -26.58
N VAL A 273 1.72 -4.46 -27.32
CA VAL A 273 1.72 -4.48 -28.77
C VAL A 273 0.66 -5.44 -29.29
N GLN A 274 -0.46 -4.91 -29.78
CA GLN A 274 -1.54 -5.70 -30.37
C GLN A 274 -1.32 -5.95 -31.87
N ASN A 275 -0.92 -4.91 -32.62
CA ASN A 275 -0.63 -5.00 -34.04
C ASN A 275 0.60 -4.15 -34.35
N LYS A 276 1.59 -4.78 -35.05
CA LYS A 276 2.83 -4.14 -35.47
C LYS A 276 3.08 -4.49 -36.96
N THR A 277 2.32 -3.84 -37.85
CA THR A 277 2.44 -4.05 -39.27
C THR A 277 3.49 -3.14 -39.93
N ASN A 278 3.77 -1.98 -39.28
CA ASN A 278 4.76 -1.01 -39.74
C ASN A 278 5.85 -0.81 -38.67
N PRO A 279 7.04 -1.43 -38.83
CA PRO A 279 8.14 -1.27 -37.87
C PRO A 279 8.57 0.19 -37.69
N TYR A 280 8.58 0.99 -38.76
CA TYR A 280 8.96 2.41 -38.67
C TYR A 280 7.98 3.23 -37.80
N ALA A 281 6.68 2.96 -37.91
CA ALA A 281 5.67 3.60 -37.07
C ALA A 281 5.86 3.25 -35.59
N PHE A 282 6.21 1.98 -35.33
CA PHE A 282 6.49 1.53 -33.96
C PHE A 282 7.74 2.18 -33.37
N ASP A 283 8.84 2.24 -34.13
CA ASP A 283 10.06 2.90 -33.71
C ASP A 283 9.80 4.38 -33.41
N LEU A 284 9.04 5.07 -34.27
CA LEU A 284 8.66 6.46 -34.04
C LEU A 284 7.79 6.66 -32.77
N PHE A 285 6.87 5.73 -32.51
CA PHE A 285 6.06 5.72 -31.30
C PHE A 285 6.95 5.58 -30.06
N LEU A 286 7.88 4.60 -30.05
CA LEU A 286 8.83 4.40 -28.94
C LEU A 286 9.76 5.60 -28.76
N ASP A 287 10.31 6.15 -29.84
CA ASP A 287 11.15 7.35 -29.79
C ASP A 287 10.45 8.53 -29.11
N ASN A 288 9.15 8.73 -29.42
CA ASN A 288 8.38 9.80 -28.80
C ASN A 288 8.05 9.50 -27.33
N LEU A 289 7.77 8.24 -27.01
CA LEU A 289 7.56 7.81 -25.63
C LEU A 289 8.85 8.01 -24.80
N TYR A 290 10.02 7.61 -25.31
CA TYR A 290 11.29 7.80 -24.61
C TYR A 290 11.67 9.29 -24.44
N LYS A 291 11.24 10.18 -25.34
CA LYS A 291 11.45 11.64 -25.19
C LYS A 291 10.68 12.24 -24.02
N SER A 292 9.62 11.59 -23.53
CA SER A 292 8.93 12.02 -22.32
C SER A 292 9.66 11.65 -21.02
N ASP A 293 10.81 10.97 -21.14
CA ASP A 293 11.67 10.59 -20.03
C ASP A 293 10.96 9.71 -18.96
N PRO A 294 10.35 8.57 -19.38
CA PRO A 294 9.80 7.61 -18.43
C PRO A 294 10.93 6.90 -17.68
N ILE A 295 10.68 6.46 -16.44
CA ILE A 295 11.65 5.71 -15.63
C ILE A 295 12.02 4.38 -16.30
N ASN A 296 10.99 3.70 -16.80
CA ASN A 296 11.16 2.42 -17.49
C ASN A 296 10.06 2.21 -18.53
N VAL A 297 10.42 1.61 -19.66
CA VAL A 297 9.48 1.17 -20.68
C VAL A 297 9.67 -0.33 -20.91
N SER A 298 8.65 -1.11 -20.61
CA SER A 298 8.61 -2.54 -20.95
C SER A 298 7.68 -2.78 -22.15
N ILE A 299 8.07 -3.65 -23.07
CA ILE A 299 7.30 -3.95 -24.28
C ILE A 299 6.82 -5.40 -24.20
N VAL A 300 5.52 -5.59 -24.36
CA VAL A 300 4.84 -6.88 -24.29
C VAL A 300 4.08 -7.13 -25.57
N ASP A 301 4.37 -8.24 -26.26
CA ASP A 301 3.62 -8.67 -27.43
C ASP A 301 2.33 -9.38 -27.03
N ASP A 302 1.18 -8.82 -27.40
CA ASP A 302 -0.15 -9.37 -27.12
C ASP A 302 -0.48 -10.63 -27.96
N ASN A 303 0.40 -11.03 -28.89
CA ASN A 303 0.23 -12.22 -29.73
C ASN A 303 0.30 -13.56 -28.97
N LYS A 304 0.52 -13.54 -27.66
CA LYS A 304 0.51 -14.73 -26.79
C LYS A 304 -0.86 -15.13 -26.25
N HIS A 305 -1.95 -14.51 -26.69
CA HIS A 305 -3.32 -14.88 -26.27
C HIS A 305 -3.81 -16.27 -26.77
N LEU A 306 -3.02 -17.00 -27.50
CA LEU A 306 -3.40 -18.36 -27.94
C LEU A 306 -3.10 -19.44 -26.89
N ASP A 307 -2.25 -19.18 -25.91
CA ASP A 307 -2.06 -20.05 -24.76
C ASP A 307 -2.58 -19.34 -23.50
N LYS A 308 -3.70 -19.84 -22.98
CA LYS A 308 -4.25 -19.45 -21.67
C LYS A 308 -3.31 -19.88 -20.54
N GLN A 309 -2.19 -19.20 -20.39
CA GLN A 309 -1.45 -19.20 -19.14
C GLN A 309 -1.78 -17.89 -18.40
N PRO A 310 -2.06 -17.92 -17.10
CA PRO A 310 -2.23 -16.70 -16.30
C PRO A 310 -0.97 -15.84 -16.47
N ASP A 311 -1.19 -14.54 -16.65
CA ASP A 311 -0.13 -13.54 -16.83
C ASP A 311 1.09 -13.81 -15.95
N GLU A 312 2.16 -14.35 -16.49
CA GLU A 312 3.46 -14.49 -15.81
C GLU A 312 4.01 -13.14 -15.33
N GLU A 313 3.44 -12.03 -15.81
CA GLU A 313 3.85 -10.68 -15.47
C GLU A 313 3.24 -10.11 -14.17
N ILE A 314 2.18 -10.72 -13.63
CA ILE A 314 1.67 -10.40 -12.30
C ILE A 314 2.67 -10.84 -11.21
N PHE A 315 3.61 -11.71 -11.57
CA PHE A 315 4.47 -12.44 -10.66
C PHE A 315 5.76 -11.74 -10.23
N SER A 316 6.19 -10.67 -10.89
CA SER A 316 7.61 -10.30 -10.71
C SER A 316 7.93 -9.43 -9.50
N GLU A 317 6.98 -8.78 -8.82
CA GLU A 317 7.38 -7.82 -7.79
C GLU A 317 6.45 -7.65 -6.57
N ALA A 318 5.27 -8.28 -6.54
CA ALA A 318 4.31 -8.13 -5.44
C ALA A 318 4.08 -9.42 -4.65
N GLU A 319 4.67 -10.52 -5.06
CA GLU A 319 4.49 -11.79 -4.36
C GLU A 319 5.57 -12.01 -3.30
N ASP A 320 5.14 -12.46 -2.13
CA ASP A 320 6.02 -13.10 -1.14
C ASP A 320 6.88 -14.16 -1.85
N THR A 321 8.18 -14.19 -1.54
CA THR A 321 9.16 -15.12 -2.09
C THR A 321 8.66 -16.58 -2.07
N MET A 322 7.87 -16.95 -1.08
CA MET A 322 7.26 -18.27 -0.97
C MET A 322 6.22 -18.55 -2.06
N THR A 323 5.41 -17.55 -2.40
CA THR A 323 4.42 -17.68 -3.47
C THR A 323 5.10 -17.86 -4.82
N ILE A 324 6.17 -17.09 -5.08
CA ILE A 324 7.00 -17.20 -6.29
C ILE A 324 7.62 -18.61 -6.37
N LEU A 325 8.23 -19.08 -5.29
CA LEU A 325 8.84 -20.42 -5.24
C LEU A 325 7.81 -21.53 -5.45
N SER A 326 6.64 -21.46 -4.83
CA SER A 326 5.57 -22.44 -4.97
C SER A 326 5.04 -22.52 -6.40
N LYS A 327 4.91 -21.37 -7.08
CA LYS A 327 4.49 -21.31 -8.48
C LYS A 327 5.57 -21.81 -9.42
N TYR A 328 6.83 -21.48 -9.16
CA TYR A 328 7.96 -22.03 -9.92
C TYR A 328 7.97 -23.55 -9.87
N VAL A 329 7.80 -24.15 -8.67
CA VAL A 329 7.70 -25.61 -8.51
C VAL A 329 6.50 -26.20 -9.22
N SER A 330 5.35 -25.51 -9.22
CA SER A 330 4.15 -25.99 -9.91
C SER A 330 4.28 -25.99 -11.43
N ASN A 331 5.14 -25.11 -11.98
CA ASN A 331 5.39 -24.98 -13.42
C ASN A 331 6.61 -25.78 -13.89
N MET A 332 7.41 -26.36 -12.97
CA MET A 332 8.54 -27.22 -13.34
C MET A 332 8.06 -28.61 -13.75
N GLU A 333 8.59 -29.12 -14.88
CA GLU A 333 8.56 -30.55 -15.17
C GLU A 333 9.49 -31.29 -14.19
N PHE A 334 8.98 -31.62 -13.01
CA PHE A 334 9.72 -32.31 -11.97
C PHE A 334 9.26 -33.75 -11.85
N GLN A 335 10.20 -34.72 -11.96
CA GLN A 335 9.91 -36.17 -11.85
C GLN A 335 9.70 -36.65 -10.40
N GLY A 336 9.57 -35.77 -9.43
CA GLY A 336 9.40 -36.07 -8.02
C GLY A 336 8.06 -35.57 -7.46
N ASP A 337 7.91 -35.66 -6.13
CA ASP A 337 6.73 -35.20 -5.40
C ASP A 337 6.80 -33.67 -5.19
N SER A 338 6.08 -32.93 -6.00
CA SER A 338 6.04 -31.46 -5.94
C SER A 338 5.52 -30.93 -4.59
N ALA A 339 4.69 -31.70 -3.88
CA ALA A 339 4.20 -31.31 -2.56
C ALA A 339 5.34 -31.36 -1.52
N LYS A 340 6.20 -32.40 -1.58
CA LYS A 340 7.38 -32.48 -0.71
C LYS A 340 8.41 -31.40 -1.02
N LEU A 341 8.59 -31.07 -2.30
CA LEU A 341 9.47 -29.98 -2.71
C LEU A 341 9.00 -28.63 -2.19
N ASN A 342 7.70 -28.35 -2.26
CA ASN A 342 7.11 -27.13 -1.69
C ASN A 342 7.27 -27.05 -0.16
N VAL A 343 7.11 -28.15 0.56
CA VAL A 343 7.36 -28.20 2.01
C VAL A 343 8.83 -27.91 2.31
N LEU A 344 9.75 -28.56 1.61
CA LEU A 344 11.19 -28.34 1.78
C LEU A 344 11.60 -26.89 1.50
N LEU A 345 11.08 -26.29 0.43
CA LEU A 345 11.34 -24.89 0.11
C LEU A 345 10.79 -23.92 1.16
N ARG A 346 9.61 -24.23 1.71
CA ARG A 346 9.04 -23.46 2.81
C ARG A 346 9.91 -23.53 4.06
N ASP A 347 10.38 -24.72 4.42
CA ASP A 347 11.23 -24.93 5.58
C ASP A 347 12.57 -24.22 5.42
N LEU A 348 13.22 -24.34 4.25
CA LEU A 348 14.46 -23.63 3.92
C LEU A 348 14.28 -22.10 3.91
N TYR A 349 13.19 -21.60 3.39
CA TYR A 349 12.90 -20.17 3.40
C TYR A 349 12.68 -19.65 4.84
N GLN A 350 11.95 -20.40 5.66
CA GLN A 350 11.77 -20.07 7.08
C GLN A 350 13.10 -20.08 7.82
N GLU A 351 13.94 -21.07 7.56
CA GLU A 351 15.29 -21.16 8.13
C GLU A 351 16.16 -19.99 7.68
N ALA A 352 16.16 -19.64 6.38
CA ALA A 352 16.88 -18.49 5.85
C ALA A 352 16.42 -17.15 6.48
N VAL A 353 15.11 -16.93 6.62
CA VAL A 353 14.55 -15.76 7.29
C VAL A 353 14.93 -15.70 8.78
N HIS A 354 15.19 -16.85 9.41
CA HIS A 354 15.68 -16.90 10.80
C HIS A 354 17.20 -16.72 10.90
N LEU A 355 17.96 -17.03 9.85
CA LEU A 355 19.41 -16.84 9.80
C LEU A 355 19.84 -15.41 9.44
N GLU A 356 18.93 -14.58 8.91
CA GLU A 356 19.14 -13.15 8.70
C GLU A 356 18.94 -12.31 9.98
N LEU A 357 19.02 -12.95 11.14
CA LEU A 357 19.00 -12.32 12.47
C LEU A 357 20.39 -11.84 12.88
#